data_16396792c0fc10ee3ebddae295f510c2
#
_entry.id   16396792c0fc10ee3ebddae295f510c2
#
_cell.length_a   1.000
_cell.length_b   1.000
_cell.length_c   1.000
_cell.angle_alpha   90.00
_cell.angle_beta   90.00
_cell.angle_gamma   90.00
#
_symmetry.space_group_name_H-M   'P 1'
#
loop_
_entity.id
_entity.type
_entity.pdbx_description
1 polymer ?
#
loop_
_entity_poly.entity_id
_entity_poly.type
_entity_poly.pdbx_seq_one_letter_code
_entity_poly.pdbx_strand_id
1 'polypeptide(L)'
;HTISRRQRQMCIRDRSGIAKLYRQSGLFTWQLRGGSRDSLRPGLQDPWKGNATRGSDIMAYRSSPASSDEAHASFAWLRDLRAEGSVEARSRARDLITDWIGANSSWKLPDWRPDLMGERLAIIAMNYGWYGDSADETFQSRLAHSVEMQLRCLAMDWRRMRSVDQQIGALRGIALAEAALGGEDSRIEALQDMLFPKIRNVTHDDGGHVSRMPDRHIRLMRQLVEFRMATSLASVDGSALSDTIKRMGAVARMWRHGDGRIAHFNGGGGISAEIAEETLLRAGVHGKTIQQAPYSGFLRMGSGRTVVIMDAGDMAHGDDIIAGSGTLGFEMSVGPTQLVVNSGQMMKDPTLRRVMCSTAAHSTLGLDNQNSSSPRDGRLASISGVEVGEAPGGLLAVGAHDGFERSHGIIHHRKLYL
;
A
#
# COMPACT_ATOMS: atom_id res chain seq x y z
N HIS A 1 6.86 43.45 1.16
CA HIS A 1 5.73 43.09 2.06
C HIS A 1 5.74 41.59 2.29
N THR A 2 6.38 41.18 3.39
CA THR A 2 6.43 39.75 3.80
C THR A 2 5.16 39.41 4.57
N ILE A 3 4.28 38.68 3.96
CA ILE A 3 3.07 38.16 4.63
C ILE A 3 3.51 37.24 5.77
N SER A 4 3.10 37.56 7.00
CA SER A 4 3.51 36.83 8.20
C SER A 4 3.03 35.35 8.14
N ARG A 5 3.76 34.41 8.81
CA ARG A 5 3.36 33.01 8.92
C ARG A 5 1.93 32.84 9.45
N ARG A 6 1.49 33.69 10.37
CA ARG A 6 0.11 33.69 10.90
C ARG A 6 -0.93 34.07 9.84
N GLN A 7 -0.64 35.06 8.99
CA GLN A 7 -1.54 35.46 7.89
C GLN A 7 -1.63 34.37 6.81
N ARG A 8 -0.52 33.67 6.49
CA ARG A 8 -0.56 32.51 5.58
C ARG A 8 -1.40 31.34 6.17
N GLN A 9 -1.27 31.07 7.47
CA GLN A 9 -2.08 30.03 8.13
C GLN A 9 -3.57 30.41 8.21
N MET A 10 -3.90 31.69 8.43
CA MET A 10 -5.28 32.16 8.41
C MET A 10 -5.90 32.07 7.01
N CYS A 11 -5.21 32.51 5.96
CA CYS A 11 -5.68 32.38 4.57
C CYS A 11 -5.86 30.93 4.12
N ILE A 12 -5.01 29.99 4.59
CA ILE A 12 -5.16 28.56 4.29
C ILE A 12 -6.36 27.98 5.02
N ARG A 13 -6.60 28.39 6.27
CA ARG A 13 -7.73 27.94 7.09
C ARG A 13 -9.07 28.45 6.55
N ASP A 14 -9.14 29.69 6.11
CA ASP A 14 -10.35 30.28 5.50
C ASP A 14 -10.67 29.63 4.14
N ARG A 15 -9.65 29.37 3.29
CA ARG A 15 -9.84 28.64 2.03
C ARG A 15 -10.32 27.20 2.26
N SER A 16 -9.86 26.53 3.32
CA SER A 16 -10.33 25.19 3.66
C SER A 16 -11.78 25.17 4.15
N GLY A 17 -12.19 26.21 4.89
CA GLY A 17 -13.58 26.39 5.36
C GLY A 17 -14.55 26.61 4.19
N ILE A 18 -14.24 27.54 3.30
CA ILE A 18 -15.06 27.85 2.11
C ILE A 18 -15.14 26.63 1.17
N ALA A 19 -14.01 25.94 0.94
CA ALA A 19 -14.00 24.73 0.13
C ALA A 19 -14.88 23.62 0.73
N LYS A 20 -14.87 23.46 2.06
CA LYS A 20 -15.72 22.51 2.75
C LYS A 20 -17.21 22.86 2.63
N LEU A 21 -17.56 24.15 2.84
CA LEU A 21 -18.94 24.63 2.67
C LEU A 21 -19.45 24.43 1.24
N TYR A 22 -18.63 24.75 0.23
CA TYR A 22 -18.96 24.49 -1.16
C TYR A 22 -19.23 23.01 -1.42
N ARG A 23 -18.38 22.10 -0.93
CA ARG A 23 -18.55 20.65 -1.10
C ARG A 23 -19.80 20.09 -0.40
N GLN A 24 -20.24 20.71 0.68
CA GLN A 24 -21.46 20.36 1.40
C GLN A 24 -22.73 20.96 0.73
N SER A 25 -22.57 21.83 -0.26
CA SER A 25 -23.69 22.47 -0.94
C SER A 25 -24.40 21.55 -1.93
N GLY A 26 -25.69 21.81 -2.17
CA GLY A 26 -26.47 21.15 -3.22
C GLY A 26 -25.90 21.39 -4.62
N LEU A 27 -25.23 22.54 -4.84
CA LEU A 27 -24.56 22.87 -6.11
C LEU A 27 -23.41 21.90 -6.41
N PHE A 28 -22.57 21.58 -5.44
CA PHE A 28 -21.50 20.60 -5.62
C PHE A 28 -22.05 19.20 -5.90
N THR A 29 -23.08 18.80 -5.13
CA THR A 29 -23.76 17.52 -5.38
C THR A 29 -24.38 17.48 -6.78
N TRP A 30 -24.98 18.59 -7.23
CA TRP A 30 -25.53 18.70 -8.59
C TRP A 30 -24.42 18.59 -9.66
N GLN A 31 -23.27 19.22 -9.44
CA GLN A 31 -22.09 19.12 -10.34
C GLN A 31 -21.55 17.69 -10.46
N LEU A 32 -21.64 16.88 -9.39
CA LEU A 32 -21.25 15.47 -9.41
C LEU A 32 -22.28 14.58 -10.13
N ARG A 33 -23.54 15.01 -10.24
CA ARG A 33 -24.59 14.30 -11.00
C ARG A 33 -24.36 14.49 -12.49
N GLY A 34 -24.88 13.60 -13.30
CA GLY A 34 -24.81 13.72 -14.76
C GLY A 34 -24.18 12.51 -15.44
N GLY A 35 -24.29 11.34 -14.87
CA GLY A 35 -24.02 10.07 -15.53
C GLY A 35 -25.24 9.53 -16.26
N SER A 36 -25.01 8.78 -17.29
CA SER A 36 -26.03 8.12 -18.11
C SER A 36 -25.92 6.60 -18.07
N ARG A 37 -25.13 6.06 -17.13
CA ARG A 37 -24.92 4.62 -17.04
C ARG A 37 -25.94 3.98 -16.12
N ASP A 38 -26.62 2.96 -16.61
CA ASP A 38 -27.67 2.26 -15.87
C ASP A 38 -27.12 1.08 -15.06
N SER A 39 -25.91 0.61 -15.38
CA SER A 39 -25.24 -0.50 -14.67
C SER A 39 -23.74 -0.46 -14.85
N LEU A 40 -23.01 -1.23 -14.02
CA LEU A 40 -21.62 -1.57 -14.27
C LEU A 40 -21.55 -2.81 -15.16
N ARG A 41 -20.39 -3.03 -15.78
CA ARG A 41 -20.10 -4.24 -16.57
C ARG A 41 -19.42 -5.27 -15.68
N PRO A 42 -19.85 -6.53 -15.67
CA PRO A 42 -19.07 -7.61 -15.08
C PRO A 42 -17.82 -7.88 -15.95
N GLY A 43 -16.78 -8.48 -15.38
CA GLY A 43 -15.55 -8.83 -16.10
C GLY A 43 -14.30 -8.67 -15.24
N LEU A 44 -14.33 -7.76 -14.27
CA LEU A 44 -13.31 -7.67 -13.22
C LEU A 44 -13.62 -8.71 -12.13
N GLN A 45 -12.58 -9.40 -11.67
CA GLN A 45 -12.68 -10.34 -10.55
C GLN A 45 -11.64 -9.96 -9.51
N ASP A 46 -12.09 -9.67 -8.28
CA ASP A 46 -11.16 -9.34 -7.19
C ASP A 46 -10.18 -10.50 -6.96
N PRO A 47 -8.87 -10.30 -7.18
CA PRO A 47 -7.89 -11.37 -7.08
C PRO A 47 -7.58 -11.78 -5.64
N TRP A 48 -8.03 -10.99 -4.64
CA TRP A 48 -7.68 -11.17 -3.25
C TRP A 48 -8.74 -11.95 -2.49
N LYS A 49 -8.28 -12.83 -1.63
CA LYS A 49 -9.16 -13.59 -0.74
C LYS A 49 -9.71 -12.69 0.38
N GLY A 50 -10.94 -12.94 0.78
CA GLY A 50 -11.53 -12.43 1.99
C GLY A 50 -11.39 -13.45 3.14
N ASN A 51 -11.92 -13.09 4.30
CA ASN A 51 -11.97 -13.94 5.48
C ASN A 51 -13.42 -14.38 5.73
N ALA A 52 -13.71 -15.67 5.52
CA ALA A 52 -15.05 -16.24 5.66
C ALA A 52 -15.60 -16.09 7.09
N THR A 53 -14.76 -16.23 8.13
CA THR A 53 -15.19 -16.05 9.53
C THR A 53 -15.68 -14.62 9.77
N ARG A 54 -14.93 -13.61 9.29
CA ARG A 54 -15.39 -12.21 9.36
C ARG A 54 -16.65 -11.98 8.53
N GLY A 55 -16.78 -12.69 7.39
CA GLY A 55 -18.01 -12.69 6.60
C GLY A 55 -19.20 -13.17 7.40
N SER A 56 -19.07 -14.29 8.10
CA SER A 56 -20.11 -14.83 8.99
C SER A 56 -20.43 -13.88 10.15
N ASP A 57 -19.43 -13.21 10.72
CA ASP A 57 -19.64 -12.19 11.76
C ASP A 57 -20.50 -11.01 11.22
N ILE A 58 -20.21 -10.52 10.00
CA ILE A 58 -20.99 -9.47 9.35
C ILE A 58 -22.43 -9.90 9.10
N MET A 59 -22.65 -11.18 8.78
CA MET A 59 -23.99 -11.76 8.63
C MET A 59 -24.76 -11.81 9.96
N ALA A 60 -24.10 -12.12 11.06
CA ALA A 60 -24.72 -12.21 12.38
C ALA A 60 -25.13 -10.83 12.95
N TYR A 61 -24.39 -9.76 12.60
CA TYR A 61 -24.69 -8.40 13.04
C TYR A 61 -25.72 -7.74 12.11
N ARG A 62 -26.94 -7.51 12.61
CA ARG A 62 -28.00 -6.82 11.85
C ARG A 62 -27.76 -5.33 11.65
N SER A 63 -26.93 -4.71 12.47
CA SER A 63 -26.55 -3.29 12.32
C SER A 63 -25.40 -3.14 11.31
N SER A 64 -25.51 -2.11 10.48
CA SER A 64 -24.36 -1.68 9.66
C SER A 64 -23.16 -1.45 10.59
N PRO A 65 -21.93 -1.97 10.26
CA PRO A 65 -20.74 -1.62 11.01
C PRO A 65 -20.67 -0.10 11.16
N ALA A 66 -20.26 0.37 12.35
CA ALA A 66 -20.27 1.82 12.61
C ALA A 66 -19.53 2.58 11.52
N SER A 67 -20.13 3.64 11.00
CA SER A 67 -19.65 4.44 9.84
C SER A 67 -18.29 5.11 10.04
N SER A 68 -17.67 4.96 11.22
CA SER A 68 -16.36 5.53 11.57
C SER A 68 -15.17 4.60 11.32
N ASP A 69 -15.39 3.34 10.92
CA ASP A 69 -14.31 2.41 10.62
C ASP A 69 -13.88 2.57 9.14
N GLU A 70 -12.57 2.79 8.93
CA GLU A 70 -12.00 2.89 7.58
C GLU A 70 -12.26 1.63 6.74
N ALA A 71 -12.28 0.45 7.37
CA ALA A 71 -12.60 -0.81 6.70
C ALA A 71 -14.05 -0.82 6.19
N HIS A 72 -14.98 -0.22 6.94
CA HIS A 72 -16.38 -0.08 6.50
C HIS A 72 -16.49 0.92 5.34
N ALA A 73 -15.88 2.10 5.47
CA ALA A 73 -15.93 3.15 4.46
C ALA A 73 -15.22 2.77 3.14
N SER A 74 -14.22 1.89 3.18
CA SER A 74 -13.51 1.37 1.99
C SER A 74 -14.20 0.19 1.31
N PHE A 75 -15.22 -0.39 1.91
CA PHE A 75 -15.91 -1.62 1.47
C PHE A 75 -15.03 -2.89 1.49
N ALA A 76 -13.95 -2.91 2.29
CA ALA A 76 -13.08 -4.09 2.42
C ALA A 76 -13.87 -5.36 2.84
N TRP A 77 -14.96 -5.18 3.57
CA TRP A 77 -15.89 -6.23 4.00
C TRP A 77 -16.58 -6.98 2.85
N LEU A 78 -16.64 -6.42 1.62
CA LEU A 78 -17.18 -7.15 0.45
C LEU A 78 -16.41 -8.42 0.14
N ARG A 79 -15.08 -8.38 0.34
CA ARG A 79 -14.23 -9.57 0.18
C ARG A 79 -14.58 -10.67 1.19
N ASP A 80 -14.87 -10.25 2.43
CA ASP A 80 -15.18 -11.17 3.52
C ASP A 80 -16.56 -11.83 3.30
N LEU A 81 -17.59 -11.07 2.90
CA LEU A 81 -18.88 -11.62 2.51
C LEU A 81 -18.80 -12.52 1.28
N ARG A 82 -17.96 -12.16 0.29
CA ARG A 82 -17.72 -13.05 -0.87
C ARG A 82 -17.04 -14.35 -0.45
N ALA A 83 -16.14 -14.33 0.53
CA ALA A 83 -15.48 -15.51 1.04
C ALA A 83 -16.40 -16.42 1.87
N GLU A 84 -17.40 -15.86 2.54
CA GLU A 84 -18.49 -16.60 3.20
C GLU A 84 -19.34 -17.36 2.17
N GLY A 85 -19.71 -16.69 1.03
CA GLY A 85 -20.13 -17.31 -0.23
C GLY A 85 -21.59 -17.70 -0.34
N SER A 86 -22.44 -17.53 0.71
CA SER A 86 -23.87 -17.85 0.66
C SER A 86 -24.66 -16.85 -0.21
N VAL A 87 -25.89 -17.23 -0.56
CA VAL A 87 -26.86 -16.36 -1.24
C VAL A 87 -27.25 -15.20 -0.31
N GLU A 88 -27.38 -15.48 0.96
CA GLU A 88 -27.70 -14.53 2.01
C GLU A 88 -26.59 -13.47 2.16
N ALA A 89 -25.31 -13.88 2.08
CA ALA A 89 -24.17 -12.93 2.09
C ALA A 89 -24.20 -11.99 0.90
N ARG A 90 -24.61 -12.47 -0.27
CA ARG A 90 -24.81 -11.64 -1.46
C ARG A 90 -25.95 -10.62 -1.27
N SER A 91 -27.08 -11.04 -0.71
CA SER A 91 -28.20 -10.16 -0.36
C SER A 91 -27.73 -9.11 0.66
N ARG A 92 -27.03 -9.55 1.71
CA ARG A 92 -26.49 -8.66 2.74
C ARG A 92 -25.54 -7.62 2.17
N ALA A 93 -24.70 -7.98 1.20
CA ALA A 93 -23.82 -7.03 0.51
C ALA A 93 -24.62 -5.94 -0.20
N ARG A 94 -25.70 -6.29 -0.89
CA ARG A 94 -26.61 -5.33 -1.55
C ARG A 94 -27.27 -4.39 -0.55
N ASP A 95 -27.77 -4.91 0.57
CA ASP A 95 -28.39 -4.12 1.63
C ASP A 95 -27.40 -3.09 2.20
N LEU A 96 -26.19 -3.51 2.58
CA LEU A 96 -25.16 -2.64 3.11
C LEU A 96 -24.72 -1.55 2.11
N ILE A 97 -24.61 -1.88 0.83
CA ILE A 97 -24.32 -0.92 -0.23
C ILE A 97 -25.48 0.07 -0.39
N THR A 98 -26.72 -0.40 -0.36
CA THR A 98 -27.92 0.44 -0.49
C THR A 98 -28.02 1.42 0.67
N ASP A 99 -27.79 0.95 1.90
CA ASP A 99 -27.78 1.77 3.11
C ASP A 99 -26.67 2.83 3.03
N TRP A 100 -25.48 2.43 2.60
CA TRP A 100 -24.36 3.36 2.43
C TRP A 100 -24.67 4.45 1.38
N ILE A 101 -25.22 4.08 0.22
CA ILE A 101 -25.63 5.03 -0.83
C ILE A 101 -26.67 6.00 -0.29
N GLY A 102 -27.66 5.52 0.48
CA GLY A 102 -28.67 6.35 1.11
C GLY A 102 -28.08 7.38 2.08
N ALA A 103 -27.17 6.94 2.93
CA ALA A 103 -26.49 7.79 3.92
C ALA A 103 -25.47 8.77 3.31
N ASN A 104 -24.95 8.48 2.12
CA ASN A 104 -23.87 9.21 1.45
C ASN A 104 -24.28 9.73 0.06
N SER A 105 -25.55 10.10 -0.12
CA SER A 105 -26.09 10.69 -1.36
C SER A 105 -25.51 12.06 -1.71
N SER A 106 -24.74 12.67 -0.81
CA SER A 106 -24.00 13.92 -0.97
C SER A 106 -22.63 13.82 -0.33
N TRP A 107 -21.72 14.73 -0.70
CA TRP A 107 -20.36 14.75 -0.14
C TRP A 107 -20.36 14.96 1.38
N LYS A 108 -19.73 14.03 2.11
CA LYS A 108 -19.66 14.03 3.57
C LYS A 108 -18.38 13.34 4.05
N LEU A 109 -17.62 13.99 4.94
CA LEU A 109 -16.47 13.35 5.61
C LEU A 109 -16.96 12.51 6.82
N PRO A 110 -16.27 11.40 7.13
CA PRO A 110 -15.02 10.92 6.52
C PRO A 110 -15.20 10.08 5.24
N ASP A 111 -16.39 9.64 4.90
CA ASP A 111 -16.67 8.66 3.83
C ASP A 111 -16.20 9.11 2.44
N TRP A 112 -16.17 10.42 2.20
CA TRP A 112 -15.71 11.01 0.93
C TRP A 112 -14.23 11.43 0.96
N ARG A 113 -13.43 10.85 1.82
CA ARG A 113 -11.97 10.99 1.74
C ARG A 113 -11.45 10.35 0.44
N PRO A 114 -10.53 11.02 -0.29
CA PRO A 114 -10.05 10.53 -1.59
C PRO A 114 -9.41 9.15 -1.54
N ASP A 115 -8.66 8.82 -0.48
CA ASP A 115 -8.05 7.52 -0.27
C ASP A 115 -9.08 6.40 -0.09
N LEU A 116 -10.13 6.66 0.71
CA LEU A 116 -11.23 5.71 0.91
C LEU A 116 -12.09 5.55 -0.36
N MET A 117 -12.33 6.65 -1.10
CA MET A 117 -13.04 6.57 -2.38
C MET A 117 -12.28 5.72 -3.39
N GLY A 118 -10.95 5.89 -3.50
CA GLY A 118 -10.12 5.09 -4.41
C GLY A 118 -10.17 3.60 -4.10
N GLU A 119 -10.12 3.25 -2.80
CA GLU A 119 -10.23 1.86 -2.36
C GLU A 119 -11.64 1.30 -2.63
N ARG A 120 -12.68 2.03 -2.24
CA ARG A 120 -14.07 1.63 -2.41
C ARG A 120 -14.46 1.44 -3.87
N LEU A 121 -14.08 2.36 -4.77
CA LEU A 121 -14.35 2.24 -6.20
C LEU A 121 -13.71 0.98 -6.79
N ALA A 122 -12.47 0.69 -6.40
CA ALA A 122 -11.78 -0.53 -6.84
C ALA A 122 -12.51 -1.80 -6.36
N ILE A 123 -12.86 -1.85 -5.09
CA ILE A 123 -13.52 -3.02 -4.49
C ILE A 123 -14.92 -3.22 -5.08
N ILE A 124 -15.70 -2.15 -5.27
CA ILE A 124 -17.00 -2.18 -5.94
C ILE A 124 -16.85 -2.79 -7.33
N ALA A 125 -15.95 -2.24 -8.14
CA ALA A 125 -15.75 -2.66 -9.53
C ALA A 125 -15.33 -4.14 -9.64
N MET A 126 -14.36 -4.56 -8.83
CA MET A 126 -13.83 -5.92 -8.87
C MET A 126 -14.77 -6.99 -8.32
N ASN A 127 -15.73 -6.61 -7.48
CA ASN A 127 -16.69 -7.57 -6.91
C ASN A 127 -18.08 -7.49 -7.55
N TYR A 128 -18.32 -6.57 -8.49
CA TYR A 128 -19.62 -6.36 -9.10
C TYR A 128 -20.24 -7.63 -9.69
N GLY A 129 -19.45 -8.45 -10.41
CA GLY A 129 -19.93 -9.71 -10.98
C GLY A 129 -20.45 -10.70 -9.94
N TRP A 130 -20.01 -10.60 -8.67
CA TRP A 130 -20.51 -11.46 -7.60
C TRP A 130 -21.83 -10.95 -7.01
N TYR A 131 -21.92 -9.65 -6.69
CA TYR A 131 -23.10 -9.15 -5.97
C TYR A 131 -24.07 -8.33 -6.83
N GLY A 132 -23.60 -7.67 -7.89
CA GLY A 132 -24.37 -6.67 -8.61
C GLY A 132 -25.00 -7.15 -9.91
N ASP A 133 -24.34 -8.02 -10.65
CA ASP A 133 -24.76 -8.47 -11.98
C ASP A 133 -26.15 -9.13 -11.98
N SER A 134 -26.48 -9.89 -10.94
CA SER A 134 -27.79 -10.53 -10.76
C SER A 134 -28.76 -9.73 -9.88
N ALA A 135 -28.51 -8.44 -9.63
CA ALA A 135 -29.43 -7.58 -8.89
C ALA A 135 -30.50 -6.99 -9.80
N ASP A 136 -31.56 -6.43 -9.20
CA ASP A 136 -32.57 -5.71 -9.95
C ASP A 136 -32.03 -4.40 -10.56
N GLU A 137 -32.71 -3.90 -11.59
CA GLU A 137 -32.31 -2.71 -12.33
C GLU A 137 -32.25 -1.45 -11.44
N THR A 138 -33.08 -1.37 -10.42
CA THR A 138 -33.11 -0.24 -9.49
C THR A 138 -31.83 -0.18 -8.68
N PHE A 139 -31.36 -1.32 -8.15
CA PHE A 139 -30.09 -1.42 -7.44
C PHE A 139 -28.91 -1.09 -8.37
N GLN A 140 -28.89 -1.68 -9.58
CA GLN A 140 -27.83 -1.49 -10.55
C GLN A 140 -27.68 -0.01 -10.95
N SER A 141 -28.79 0.65 -11.28
CA SER A 141 -28.79 2.08 -11.65
C SER A 141 -28.37 2.99 -10.48
N ARG A 142 -28.86 2.74 -9.26
CA ARG A 142 -28.44 3.50 -8.07
C ARG A 142 -26.97 3.34 -7.77
N LEU A 143 -26.44 2.12 -7.92
CA LEU A 143 -25.02 1.84 -7.74
C LEU A 143 -24.17 2.54 -8.79
N ALA A 144 -24.51 2.41 -10.07
CA ALA A 144 -23.80 3.06 -11.18
C ALA A 144 -23.74 4.57 -10.99
N HIS A 145 -24.87 5.20 -10.66
CA HIS A 145 -24.92 6.62 -10.36
C HIS A 145 -24.01 7.03 -9.18
N SER A 146 -24.00 6.24 -8.09
CA SER A 146 -23.12 6.48 -6.94
C SER A 146 -21.64 6.34 -7.30
N VAL A 147 -21.29 5.33 -8.11
CA VAL A 147 -19.91 5.13 -8.60
C VAL A 147 -19.47 6.32 -9.47
N GLU A 148 -20.31 6.79 -10.39
CA GLU A 148 -20.00 7.95 -11.23
C GLU A 148 -19.80 9.24 -10.41
N MET A 149 -20.63 9.48 -9.40
CA MET A 149 -20.46 10.63 -8.51
C MET A 149 -19.11 10.58 -7.76
N GLN A 150 -18.77 9.42 -7.19
CA GLN A 150 -17.50 9.22 -6.49
C GLN A 150 -16.31 9.34 -7.44
N LEU A 151 -16.40 8.76 -8.62
CA LEU A 151 -15.39 8.83 -9.67
C LEU A 151 -15.07 10.29 -10.05
N ARG A 152 -16.09 11.11 -10.29
CA ARG A 152 -15.92 12.54 -10.58
C ARG A 152 -15.29 13.31 -9.43
N CYS A 153 -15.73 13.05 -8.20
CA CYS A 153 -15.16 13.66 -7.02
C CYS A 153 -13.66 13.29 -6.86
N LEU A 154 -13.34 12.01 -7.00
CA LEU A 154 -11.96 11.53 -6.89
C LEU A 154 -11.06 12.08 -8.00
N ALA A 155 -11.58 12.17 -9.24
CA ALA A 155 -10.86 12.75 -10.39
C ALA A 155 -10.47 14.23 -10.17
N MET A 156 -11.25 14.99 -9.38
CA MET A 156 -10.91 16.35 -8.99
C MET A 156 -9.87 16.43 -7.87
N ASP A 157 -9.79 15.41 -7.01
CA ASP A 157 -9.06 15.48 -5.74
C ASP A 157 -7.73 14.73 -5.71
N TRP A 158 -7.57 13.68 -6.48
CA TRP A 158 -6.42 12.78 -6.34
C TRP A 158 -5.06 13.48 -6.47
N ARG A 159 -4.95 14.53 -7.32
CA ARG A 159 -3.70 15.28 -7.49
C ARG A 159 -3.28 16.10 -6.25
N ARG A 160 -4.23 16.34 -5.32
CA ARG A 160 -4.01 17.10 -4.08
C ARG A 160 -3.62 16.22 -2.91
N MET A 161 -3.64 14.90 -3.09
CA MET A 161 -3.20 13.96 -2.05
C MET A 161 -1.69 14.09 -1.85
N ARG A 162 -1.27 14.08 -0.59
CA ARG A 162 0.14 14.33 -0.21
C ARG A 162 1.04 13.15 -0.55
N SER A 163 0.59 11.95 -0.24
CA SER A 163 1.34 10.72 -0.49
C SER A 163 1.19 10.28 -1.93
N VAL A 164 2.32 9.96 -2.59
CA VAL A 164 2.32 9.40 -3.95
C VAL A 164 1.67 8.02 -3.97
N ASP A 165 1.84 7.20 -2.92
CA ASP A 165 1.17 5.90 -2.80
C ASP A 165 -0.36 6.06 -2.81
N GLN A 166 -0.88 7.08 -2.10
CA GLN A 166 -2.31 7.39 -2.13
C GLN A 166 -2.76 7.87 -3.50
N GLN A 167 -1.95 8.66 -4.22
CA GLN A 167 -2.25 9.06 -5.59
C GLN A 167 -2.33 7.85 -6.53
N ILE A 168 -1.42 6.87 -6.38
CA ILE A 168 -1.46 5.60 -7.13
C ILE A 168 -2.73 4.82 -6.80
N GLY A 169 -3.08 4.71 -5.51
CA GLY A 169 -4.34 4.07 -5.08
C GLY A 169 -5.58 4.73 -5.66
N ALA A 170 -5.59 6.07 -5.77
CA ALA A 170 -6.69 6.81 -6.39
C ALA A 170 -6.75 6.56 -7.91
N LEU A 171 -5.62 6.61 -8.62
CA LEU A 171 -5.57 6.30 -10.06
C LEU A 171 -6.05 4.87 -10.35
N ARG A 172 -5.67 3.90 -9.51
CA ARG A 172 -6.17 2.52 -9.58
C ARG A 172 -7.69 2.48 -9.42
N GLY A 173 -8.25 3.15 -8.40
CA GLY A 173 -9.69 3.20 -8.17
C GLY A 173 -10.45 3.83 -9.34
N ILE A 174 -9.90 4.92 -9.91
CA ILE A 174 -10.45 5.57 -11.11
C ILE A 174 -10.42 4.60 -12.30
N ALA A 175 -9.29 3.94 -12.57
CA ALA A 175 -9.14 3.04 -13.72
C ALA A 175 -10.11 1.85 -13.65
N LEU A 176 -10.24 1.21 -12.47
CA LEU A 176 -11.16 0.09 -12.28
C LEU A 176 -12.63 0.51 -12.39
N ALA A 177 -13.00 1.68 -11.86
CA ALA A 177 -14.35 2.22 -11.98
C ALA A 177 -14.69 2.59 -13.44
N GLU A 178 -13.77 3.25 -14.16
CA GLU A 178 -13.94 3.55 -15.59
C GLU A 178 -14.10 2.27 -16.42
N ALA A 179 -13.26 1.27 -16.18
CA ALA A 179 -13.36 -0.02 -16.88
C ALA A 179 -14.69 -0.71 -16.59
N ALA A 180 -15.16 -0.72 -15.33
CA ALA A 180 -16.44 -1.29 -14.93
C ALA A 180 -17.64 -0.51 -15.49
N LEU A 181 -17.56 0.81 -15.64
CA LEU A 181 -18.58 1.63 -16.28
C LEU A 181 -18.56 1.50 -17.81
N GLY A 182 -17.62 0.76 -18.40
CA GLY A 182 -17.45 0.64 -19.84
C GLY A 182 -17.01 1.96 -20.47
N GLY A 183 -16.08 2.66 -19.82
CA GLY A 183 -15.40 3.83 -20.33
C GLY A 183 -14.57 3.50 -21.59
N GLU A 184 -14.13 4.53 -22.29
CA GLU A 184 -13.29 4.38 -23.48
C GLU A 184 -11.88 3.88 -23.09
N ASP A 185 -11.30 3.00 -23.91
CA ASP A 185 -9.96 2.45 -23.71
C ASP A 185 -8.89 3.55 -23.62
N SER A 186 -9.04 4.62 -24.40
CA SER A 186 -8.18 5.81 -24.37
C SER A 186 -8.10 6.48 -22.98
N ARG A 187 -9.15 6.39 -22.17
CA ARG A 187 -9.12 6.91 -20.80
C ARG A 187 -8.28 6.05 -19.87
N ILE A 188 -8.32 4.73 -20.05
CA ILE A 188 -7.48 3.80 -19.27
C ILE A 188 -6.01 3.98 -19.66
N GLU A 189 -5.72 4.16 -20.94
CA GLU A 189 -4.38 4.47 -21.45
C GLU A 189 -3.85 5.78 -20.84
N ALA A 190 -4.63 6.86 -20.87
CA ALA A 190 -4.26 8.13 -20.26
C ALA A 190 -4.02 8.02 -18.75
N LEU A 191 -4.79 7.18 -18.02
CA LEU A 191 -4.58 6.91 -16.61
C LEU A 191 -3.28 6.12 -16.39
N GLN A 192 -2.95 5.18 -17.25
CA GLN A 192 -1.68 4.46 -17.22
C GLN A 192 -0.49 5.40 -17.44
N ASP A 193 -0.58 6.34 -18.37
CA ASP A 193 0.45 7.36 -18.59
C ASP A 193 0.66 8.26 -17.38
N MET A 194 -0.42 8.60 -16.65
CA MET A 194 -0.34 9.34 -15.39
C MET A 194 0.25 8.50 -14.25
N LEU A 195 0.07 7.18 -14.27
CA LEU A 195 0.52 6.24 -13.24
C LEU A 195 2.05 6.05 -13.29
N PHE A 196 2.66 5.88 -14.46
CA PHE A 196 4.09 5.56 -14.59
C PHE A 196 5.03 6.57 -13.91
N PRO A 197 4.88 7.90 -14.07
CA PRO A 197 5.69 8.85 -13.31
C PRO A 197 5.56 8.71 -11.80
N LYS A 198 4.37 8.33 -11.29
CA LYS A 198 4.15 8.11 -9.87
C LYS A 198 4.87 6.86 -9.37
N ILE A 199 4.83 5.77 -10.13
CA ILE A 199 5.58 4.55 -9.81
C ILE A 199 7.08 4.87 -9.73
N ARG A 200 7.64 5.56 -10.74
CA ARG A 200 9.06 5.95 -10.73
C ARG A 200 9.45 6.80 -9.53
N ASN A 201 8.53 7.62 -9.00
CA ASN A 201 8.81 8.44 -7.82
C ASN A 201 8.84 7.64 -6.50
N VAL A 202 8.27 6.45 -6.48
CA VAL A 202 8.18 5.62 -5.25
C VAL A 202 8.92 4.29 -5.36
N THR A 203 9.60 4.02 -6.48
CA THR A 203 10.39 2.81 -6.67
C THR A 203 11.81 3.14 -7.11
N HIS A 204 12.76 2.35 -6.61
CA HIS A 204 14.14 2.31 -7.11
C HIS A 204 14.24 1.52 -8.42
N ASP A 205 15.37 1.61 -9.11
CA ASP A 205 15.61 0.91 -10.39
C ASP A 205 15.58 -0.62 -10.25
N ASP A 206 15.94 -1.16 -9.07
CA ASP A 206 15.79 -2.58 -8.75
C ASP A 206 14.34 -3.02 -8.48
N GLY A 207 13.41 -2.07 -8.45
CA GLY A 207 11.99 -2.28 -8.19
C GLY A 207 11.59 -2.15 -6.72
N GLY A 208 12.51 -1.97 -5.79
CA GLY A 208 12.19 -1.78 -4.38
C GLY A 208 11.51 -0.44 -4.10
N HIS A 209 10.60 -0.39 -3.13
CA HIS A 209 9.93 0.84 -2.73
C HIS A 209 10.90 1.79 -2.01
N VAL A 210 10.88 3.10 -2.33
CA VAL A 210 11.79 4.10 -1.75
C VAL A 210 11.72 4.22 -0.23
N SER A 211 10.61 3.85 0.40
CA SER A 211 10.51 3.78 1.86
C SER A 211 11.33 2.64 2.46
N ARG A 212 11.79 1.70 1.65
CA ARG A 212 12.49 0.48 2.08
C ARG A 212 11.71 -0.35 3.10
N MET A 213 10.37 -0.10 3.17
CA MET A 213 9.43 -0.82 4.03
C MET A 213 8.75 -1.94 3.22
N PRO A 214 8.97 -3.22 3.55
CA PRO A 214 8.38 -4.34 2.82
C PRO A 214 6.84 -4.27 2.73
N ASP A 215 6.17 -3.82 3.77
CA ASP A 215 4.70 -3.69 3.80
C ASP A 215 4.17 -2.69 2.76
N ARG A 216 4.81 -1.52 2.62
CA ARG A 216 4.41 -0.53 1.61
C ARG A 216 4.65 -1.06 0.21
N HIS A 217 5.76 -1.76 0.02
CA HIS A 217 6.10 -2.39 -1.24
C HIS A 217 5.05 -3.44 -1.67
N ILE A 218 4.66 -4.35 -0.78
CA ILE A 218 3.63 -5.36 -1.06
C ILE A 218 2.28 -4.69 -1.35
N ARG A 219 1.89 -3.66 -0.61
CA ARG A 219 0.65 -2.91 -0.86
C ARG A 219 0.67 -2.24 -2.22
N LEU A 220 1.79 -1.61 -2.60
CA LEU A 220 1.95 -1.02 -3.94
C LEU A 220 1.84 -2.10 -5.03
N MET A 221 2.51 -3.23 -4.87
CA MET A 221 2.39 -4.35 -5.82
C MET A 221 0.93 -4.78 -6.02
N ARG A 222 0.15 -4.92 -4.93
CA ARG A 222 -1.27 -5.28 -5.01
C ARG A 222 -2.05 -4.24 -5.82
N GLN A 223 -1.83 -2.96 -5.58
CA GLN A 223 -2.47 -1.88 -6.34
C GLN A 223 -2.13 -1.92 -7.84
N LEU A 224 -0.88 -2.24 -8.18
CA LEU A 224 -0.46 -2.37 -9.58
C LEU A 224 -1.03 -3.61 -10.26
N VAL A 225 -1.15 -4.73 -9.54
CA VAL A 225 -1.85 -5.93 -10.03
C VAL A 225 -3.31 -5.61 -10.35
N GLU A 226 -3.99 -4.89 -9.47
CA GLU A 226 -5.38 -4.46 -9.68
C GLU A 226 -5.49 -3.46 -10.85
N PHE A 227 -4.58 -2.50 -10.98
CA PHE A 227 -4.57 -1.58 -12.13
C PHE A 227 -4.39 -2.34 -13.46
N ARG A 228 -3.50 -3.33 -13.50
CA ARG A 228 -3.29 -4.19 -14.69
C ARG A 228 -4.57 -4.91 -15.12
N MET A 229 -5.47 -5.22 -14.18
CA MET A 229 -6.78 -5.80 -14.55
C MET A 229 -7.64 -4.82 -15.34
N ALA A 230 -7.60 -3.53 -15.01
CA ALA A 230 -8.30 -2.50 -15.77
C ALA A 230 -7.73 -2.37 -17.18
N THR A 231 -6.39 -2.39 -17.35
CA THR A 231 -5.77 -2.37 -18.70
C THR A 231 -6.14 -3.60 -19.51
N SER A 232 -6.18 -4.77 -18.87
CA SER A 232 -6.57 -6.02 -19.56
C SER A 232 -8.03 -6.01 -20.01
N LEU A 233 -8.95 -5.48 -19.20
CA LEU A 233 -10.38 -5.38 -19.57
C LEU A 233 -10.61 -4.36 -20.70
N ALA A 234 -9.82 -3.29 -20.75
CA ALA A 234 -9.87 -2.23 -21.74
C ALA A 234 -8.98 -2.51 -22.96
N SER A 235 -8.40 -3.70 -23.10
CA SER A 235 -7.48 -4.05 -24.21
C SER A 235 -6.31 -3.06 -24.40
N VAL A 236 -5.87 -2.39 -23.33
CA VAL A 236 -4.71 -1.50 -23.30
C VAL A 236 -3.43 -2.30 -23.01
N ASP A 237 -2.32 -1.96 -23.67
CA ASP A 237 -1.04 -2.64 -23.44
C ASP A 237 -0.53 -2.42 -22.01
N GLY A 238 -0.52 -3.49 -21.23
CA GLY A 238 -0.03 -3.54 -19.84
C GLY A 238 1.37 -4.17 -19.69
N SER A 239 2.13 -4.35 -20.77
CA SER A 239 3.44 -5.03 -20.74
C SER A 239 4.44 -4.31 -19.84
N ALA A 240 4.61 -3.01 -19.96
CA ALA A 240 5.50 -2.19 -19.14
C ALA A 240 5.12 -2.21 -17.65
N LEU A 241 3.81 -2.25 -17.34
CA LEU A 241 3.32 -2.42 -15.99
C LEU A 241 3.63 -3.82 -15.45
N SER A 242 3.46 -4.85 -16.27
CA SER A 242 3.80 -6.23 -15.92
C SER A 242 5.28 -6.41 -15.62
N ASP A 243 6.16 -5.77 -16.39
CA ASP A 243 7.61 -5.80 -16.15
C ASP A 243 8.01 -5.06 -14.86
N THR A 244 7.32 -3.96 -14.56
CA THR A 244 7.49 -3.27 -13.28
C THR A 244 7.08 -4.16 -12.11
N ILE A 245 5.92 -4.83 -12.18
CA ILE A 245 5.44 -5.77 -11.16
C ILE A 245 6.42 -6.94 -10.98
N LYS A 246 7.02 -7.46 -12.06
CA LYS A 246 8.03 -8.53 -11.98
C LYS A 246 9.30 -8.08 -11.24
N ARG A 247 9.83 -6.88 -11.54
CA ARG A 247 10.99 -6.32 -10.83
C ARG A 247 10.70 -6.15 -9.35
N MET A 248 9.56 -5.55 -9.01
CA MET A 248 9.12 -5.44 -7.62
C MET A 248 9.00 -6.80 -6.95
N GLY A 249 8.46 -7.80 -7.63
CA GLY A 249 8.31 -9.15 -7.13
C GLY A 249 9.63 -9.85 -6.81
N ALA A 250 10.72 -9.55 -7.54
CA ALA A 250 12.04 -10.08 -7.23
C ALA A 250 12.53 -9.58 -5.86
N VAL A 251 12.34 -8.30 -5.55
CA VAL A 251 12.67 -7.70 -4.25
C VAL A 251 11.73 -8.25 -3.15
N ALA A 252 10.43 -8.37 -3.42
CA ALA A 252 9.49 -8.94 -2.45
C ALA A 252 9.85 -10.37 -2.06
N ARG A 253 10.29 -11.20 -3.02
CA ARG A 253 10.77 -12.57 -2.74
C ARG A 253 12.03 -12.58 -1.89
N MET A 254 12.92 -11.61 -2.07
CA MET A 254 14.15 -11.47 -1.30
C MET A 254 13.87 -11.35 0.19
N TRP A 255 12.78 -10.68 0.59
CA TRP A 255 12.43 -10.47 2.00
C TRP A 255 11.72 -11.64 2.67
N ARG A 256 11.43 -12.75 1.95
CA ARG A 256 10.71 -13.89 2.53
C ARG A 256 11.60 -14.77 3.38
N HIS A 257 11.14 -15.08 4.58
CA HIS A 257 11.67 -16.12 5.45
C HIS A 257 11.18 -17.53 5.07
N GLY A 258 11.70 -18.53 5.74
CA GLY A 258 11.35 -19.92 5.49
C GLY A 258 9.92 -20.31 5.88
N ASP A 259 9.26 -19.53 6.73
CA ASP A 259 7.83 -19.64 7.08
C ASP A 259 6.92 -18.84 6.12
N GLY A 260 7.48 -18.21 5.11
CA GLY A 260 6.76 -17.37 4.16
C GLY A 260 6.48 -15.93 4.60
N ARG A 261 6.74 -15.58 5.86
CA ARG A 261 6.61 -14.20 6.34
C ARG A 261 7.63 -13.28 5.70
N ILE A 262 7.29 -12.00 5.64
CA ILE A 262 8.16 -10.95 5.13
C ILE A 262 8.95 -10.34 6.30
N ALA A 263 10.23 -10.05 6.06
CA ALA A 263 11.11 -9.40 7.02
C ALA A 263 10.58 -8.03 7.50
N HIS A 264 10.83 -7.69 8.77
CA HIS A 264 10.26 -6.52 9.46
C HIS A 264 11.21 -5.31 9.41
N PHE A 265 11.66 -4.90 8.23
CA PHE A 265 12.51 -3.73 8.07
C PHE A 265 11.70 -2.43 8.00
N ASN A 266 12.28 -1.35 8.50
CA ASN A 266 11.81 0.02 8.34
C ASN A 266 10.33 0.23 8.69
N GLY A 267 9.84 -0.49 9.69
CA GLY A 267 8.46 -0.38 10.15
C GLY A 267 7.47 -1.36 9.53
N GLY A 268 7.99 -2.39 8.87
CA GLY A 268 7.18 -3.52 8.39
C GLY A 268 6.65 -4.40 9.52
N GLY A 269 5.95 -5.47 9.18
CA GLY A 269 5.42 -6.50 10.09
C GLY A 269 3.91 -6.68 10.08
N GLY A 270 3.18 -5.92 9.25
CA GLY A 270 1.72 -6.03 9.11
C GLY A 270 1.25 -6.90 7.94
N ILE A 271 2.17 -7.46 7.15
CA ILE A 271 1.85 -8.35 6.02
C ILE A 271 2.02 -9.79 6.48
N SER A 272 0.93 -10.56 6.48
CA SER A 272 0.99 -11.99 6.76
C SER A 272 1.65 -12.79 5.63
N ALA A 273 2.09 -14.02 5.93
CA ALA A 273 2.68 -14.92 4.93
C ALA A 273 1.69 -15.19 3.77
N GLU A 274 0.40 -15.36 4.07
CA GLU A 274 -0.66 -15.61 3.10
C GLU A 274 -0.84 -14.41 2.14
N ILE A 275 -0.84 -13.17 2.67
CA ILE A 275 -0.95 -11.97 1.84
C ILE A 275 0.27 -11.82 0.94
N ALA A 276 1.48 -12.08 1.46
CA ALA A 276 2.70 -12.02 0.69
C ALA A 276 2.71 -13.05 -0.45
N GLU A 277 2.36 -14.29 -0.13
CA GLU A 277 2.31 -15.39 -1.10
C GLU A 277 1.25 -15.14 -2.18
N GLU A 278 0.04 -14.76 -1.79
CA GLU A 278 -1.03 -14.42 -2.73
C GLU A 278 -0.61 -13.27 -3.66
N THR A 279 0.07 -12.24 -3.11
CA THR A 279 0.56 -11.12 -3.91
C THR A 279 1.57 -11.57 -4.96
N LEU A 280 2.56 -12.38 -4.58
CA LEU A 280 3.56 -12.92 -5.49
C LEU A 280 2.94 -13.82 -6.57
N LEU A 281 1.98 -14.66 -6.20
CA LEU A 281 1.25 -15.51 -7.12
C LEU A 281 0.49 -14.68 -8.17
N ARG A 282 -0.29 -13.70 -7.74
CA ARG A 282 -1.07 -12.82 -8.63
C ARG A 282 -0.20 -11.88 -9.47
N ALA A 283 0.97 -11.53 -8.97
CA ALA A 283 1.98 -10.79 -9.71
C ALA A 283 2.64 -11.62 -10.82
N GLY A 284 2.49 -12.95 -10.81
CA GLY A 284 3.14 -13.85 -11.76
C GLY A 284 4.66 -13.92 -11.56
N VAL A 285 5.13 -13.78 -10.31
CA VAL A 285 6.55 -13.75 -9.99
C VAL A 285 7.11 -15.14 -9.78
N HIS A 286 7.97 -15.55 -10.67
CA HIS A 286 8.64 -16.86 -10.66
C HIS A 286 10.17 -16.68 -10.72
N GLY A 287 10.93 -17.76 -10.49
CA GLY A 287 12.37 -17.78 -10.65
C GLY A 287 13.16 -17.79 -9.33
N LYS A 288 14.48 -17.64 -9.44
CA LYS A 288 15.39 -17.64 -8.30
C LYS A 288 15.27 -16.35 -7.49
N THR A 289 15.51 -16.45 -6.19
CA THR A 289 15.59 -15.28 -5.32
C THR A 289 16.90 -14.54 -5.58
N ILE A 290 16.83 -13.20 -5.69
CA ILE A 290 18.02 -12.35 -5.84
C ILE A 290 18.78 -12.27 -4.51
N GLN A 291 20.12 -12.14 -4.56
CA GLN A 291 20.98 -12.00 -3.39
C GLN A 291 21.19 -10.55 -3.00
N GLN A 292 21.06 -9.63 -3.94
CA GLN A 292 21.25 -8.20 -3.73
C GLN A 292 20.19 -7.38 -4.44
N ALA A 293 19.68 -6.36 -3.75
CA ALA A 293 18.89 -5.26 -4.28
C ALA A 293 19.67 -3.96 -4.04
N PRO A 294 20.55 -3.57 -4.97
CA PRO A 294 21.59 -2.56 -4.70
C PRO A 294 21.04 -1.16 -4.48
N TYR A 295 19.96 -0.80 -5.14
CA TYR A 295 19.33 0.53 -4.98
C TYR A 295 18.42 0.60 -3.75
N SER A 296 17.70 -0.48 -3.46
CA SER A 296 16.91 -0.60 -2.23
C SER A 296 17.78 -0.91 -1.01
N GLY A 297 19.03 -1.34 -1.19
CA GLY A 297 19.99 -1.58 -0.13
C GLY A 297 19.68 -2.80 0.73
N PHE A 298 19.33 -3.94 0.12
CA PHE A 298 19.13 -5.18 0.85
C PHE A 298 20.04 -6.28 0.31
N LEU A 299 20.54 -7.11 1.25
CA LEU A 299 21.31 -8.31 0.95
C LEU A 299 20.59 -9.55 1.48
N ARG A 300 20.71 -10.67 0.77
CA ARG A 300 20.20 -11.97 1.18
C ARG A 300 21.21 -13.06 0.96
N MET A 301 21.43 -13.86 1.99
CA MET A 301 22.16 -15.13 1.91
C MET A 301 21.19 -16.28 2.20
N GLY A 302 21.45 -17.43 1.58
CA GLY A 302 20.69 -18.65 1.82
C GLY A 302 21.59 -19.87 1.67
N SER A 303 21.61 -20.74 2.69
CA SER A 303 22.33 -21.99 2.68
C SER A 303 21.48 -23.08 3.35
N GLY A 304 21.16 -24.15 2.61
CA GLY A 304 20.26 -25.18 3.08
C GLY A 304 18.91 -24.61 3.49
N ARG A 305 18.57 -24.72 4.77
CA ARG A 305 17.33 -24.17 5.36
C ARG A 305 17.49 -22.78 6.00
N THR A 306 18.72 -22.26 6.04
CA THR A 306 19.02 -20.99 6.69
C THR A 306 18.90 -19.84 5.70
N VAL A 307 18.26 -18.78 6.13
CA VAL A 307 18.09 -17.53 5.39
C VAL A 307 18.53 -16.39 6.30
N VAL A 308 19.38 -15.51 5.77
CA VAL A 308 19.79 -14.25 6.41
C VAL A 308 19.48 -13.11 5.45
N ILE A 309 18.82 -12.07 5.95
CA ILE A 309 18.48 -10.86 5.19
C ILE A 309 19.05 -9.67 5.97
N MET A 310 19.83 -8.80 5.31
CA MET A 310 20.45 -7.64 5.94
C MET A 310 19.96 -6.35 5.28
N ASP A 311 19.63 -5.37 6.11
CA ASP A 311 19.37 -3.98 5.70
C ASP A 311 20.72 -3.25 5.57
N ALA A 312 21.20 -3.12 4.34
CA ALA A 312 22.46 -2.51 3.97
C ALA A 312 22.27 -1.29 3.06
N GLY A 313 21.21 -0.53 3.25
CA GLY A 313 20.93 0.70 2.51
C GLY A 313 20.85 1.92 3.42
N ASP A 314 21.00 3.10 2.82
CA ASP A 314 20.84 4.37 3.52
C ASP A 314 19.44 4.49 4.13
N MET A 315 19.33 5.23 5.22
CA MET A 315 18.04 5.45 5.87
C MET A 315 17.06 6.12 4.91
N ALA A 316 15.90 5.51 4.70
CA ALA A 316 14.85 6.11 3.90
C ALA A 316 14.36 7.41 4.57
N HIS A 317 14.15 8.46 3.77
CA HIS A 317 13.68 9.76 4.22
C HIS A 317 12.58 10.29 3.29
N GLY A 318 11.72 11.16 3.84
CA GLY A 318 10.57 11.75 3.13
C GLY A 318 9.50 12.18 4.13
N ASP A 319 8.60 13.06 3.71
CA ASP A 319 7.60 13.69 4.59
C ASP A 319 6.62 12.68 5.23
N ASP A 320 6.36 11.57 4.57
CA ASP A 320 5.44 10.49 4.99
C ASP A 320 6.14 9.16 5.28
N ILE A 321 7.49 9.15 5.29
CA ILE A 321 8.30 7.96 5.56
C ILE A 321 8.73 7.97 7.01
N ILE A 322 8.40 6.90 7.72
CA ILE A 322 8.86 6.63 9.08
C ILE A 322 9.89 5.50 8.98
N ALA A 323 11.15 5.87 8.87
CA ALA A 323 12.23 4.90 8.81
C ALA A 323 12.78 4.57 10.20
N GLY A 324 13.18 3.32 10.39
CA GLY A 324 13.90 2.87 11.58
C GLY A 324 15.40 3.17 11.49
N SER A 325 16.05 3.41 12.62
CA SER A 325 17.50 3.56 12.74
C SER A 325 18.20 2.18 12.84
N GLY A 326 17.79 1.25 11.96
CA GLY A 326 18.22 -0.16 11.96
C GLY A 326 19.32 -0.47 10.96
N THR A 327 20.14 0.50 10.59
CA THR A 327 21.23 0.37 9.61
C THR A 327 22.12 -0.83 9.92
N LEU A 328 22.39 -1.69 8.93
CA LEU A 328 23.05 -2.98 9.03
C LEU A 328 22.36 -3.97 9.98
N GLY A 329 21.11 -3.74 10.32
CA GLY A 329 20.26 -4.73 10.99
C GLY A 329 20.02 -5.94 10.09
N PHE A 330 19.85 -7.12 10.68
CA PHE A 330 19.56 -8.32 9.91
C PHE A 330 18.45 -9.13 10.55
N GLU A 331 17.83 -9.98 9.76
CA GLU A 331 16.93 -11.03 10.23
C GLU A 331 17.43 -12.40 9.79
N MET A 332 17.12 -13.43 10.57
CA MET A 332 17.58 -14.79 10.30
C MET A 332 16.47 -15.80 10.59
N SER A 333 16.31 -16.76 9.71
CA SER A 333 15.43 -17.92 9.93
C SER A 333 16.12 -19.23 9.54
N VAL A 334 15.70 -20.33 10.19
CA VAL A 334 16.10 -21.70 9.84
C VAL A 334 14.83 -22.53 9.60
N GLY A 335 14.59 -22.87 8.35
CA GLY A 335 13.29 -23.42 7.94
C GLY A 335 12.16 -22.46 8.35
N PRO A 336 11.08 -22.95 9.00
CA PRO A 336 9.97 -22.11 9.40
C PRO A 336 10.21 -21.31 10.70
N THR A 337 11.37 -21.47 11.35
CA THR A 337 11.65 -20.83 12.63
C THR A 337 12.45 -19.56 12.41
N GLN A 338 11.90 -18.41 12.76
CA GLN A 338 12.60 -17.14 12.82
C GLN A 338 13.43 -17.08 14.11
N LEU A 339 14.74 -16.81 14.00
CA LEU A 339 15.69 -16.77 15.13
C LEU A 339 16.06 -15.33 15.51
N VAL A 340 16.26 -14.47 14.52
CA VAL A 340 16.56 -13.05 14.70
C VAL A 340 15.54 -12.27 13.88
N VAL A 341 14.82 -11.36 14.54
CA VAL A 341 13.78 -10.51 13.91
C VAL A 341 13.92 -9.08 14.41
N ASN A 342 13.54 -8.12 13.60
CA ASN A 342 13.35 -6.74 14.03
C ASN A 342 11.95 -6.56 14.64
N SER A 343 11.76 -5.50 15.42
CA SER A 343 10.54 -5.29 16.21
C SER A 343 9.28 -5.05 15.38
N GLY A 344 9.40 -4.62 14.11
CA GLY A 344 8.27 -4.13 13.34
C GLY A 344 7.64 -2.85 13.95
N GLN A 345 6.70 -2.20 13.26
CA GLN A 345 6.20 -0.89 13.71
C GLN A 345 4.68 -0.69 13.62
N MET A 346 3.89 -1.73 13.56
CA MET A 346 2.43 -1.59 13.43
C MET A 346 1.73 -0.97 14.65
N MET A 347 2.38 -0.04 15.35
CA MET A 347 1.84 0.63 16.52
C MET A 347 1.08 1.90 16.16
N LYS A 348 -0.18 2.01 16.63
CA LYS A 348 -0.98 3.25 16.53
C LYS A 348 -0.45 4.34 17.47
N ASP A 349 0.14 3.95 18.61
CA ASP A 349 0.70 4.88 19.59
C ASP A 349 1.99 5.52 19.07
N PRO A 350 2.05 6.87 18.96
CA PRO A 350 3.22 7.58 18.46
C PRO A 350 4.47 7.42 19.34
N THR A 351 4.30 7.18 20.66
CA THR A 351 5.41 7.01 21.59
C THR A 351 6.06 5.64 21.40
N LEU A 352 5.25 4.58 21.37
CA LEU A 352 5.73 3.23 21.08
C LEU A 352 6.36 3.14 19.69
N ARG A 353 5.75 3.78 18.69
CA ARG A 353 6.32 3.86 17.34
C ARG A 353 7.73 4.47 17.34
N ARG A 354 7.95 5.54 18.13
CA ARG A 354 9.28 6.16 18.24
C ARG A 354 10.31 5.20 18.86
N VAL A 355 9.94 4.46 19.88
CA VAL A 355 10.80 3.44 20.51
C VAL A 355 11.15 2.36 19.50
N MET A 356 10.17 1.85 18.76
CA MET A 356 10.38 0.81 17.74
C MET A 356 11.21 1.28 16.54
N CYS A 357 11.32 2.61 16.30
CA CYS A 357 12.22 3.18 15.29
C CYS A 357 13.67 3.32 15.76
N SER A 358 13.95 3.14 17.05
CA SER A 358 15.30 3.33 17.59
C SER A 358 16.26 2.20 17.18
N THR A 359 17.56 2.49 17.18
CA THR A 359 18.61 1.48 16.91
C THR A 359 18.50 0.29 17.86
N ALA A 360 18.16 0.55 19.15
CA ALA A 360 18.00 -0.48 20.17
C ALA A 360 16.85 -1.47 19.89
N ALA A 361 15.92 -1.12 19.02
CA ALA A 361 14.81 -2.00 18.62
C ALA A 361 15.16 -2.90 17.41
N HIS A 362 16.37 -2.84 16.90
CA HIS A 362 16.84 -3.58 15.74
C HIS A 362 18.05 -4.46 16.08
N SER A 363 18.27 -5.49 15.26
CA SER A 363 19.39 -6.42 15.39
C SER A 363 20.71 -5.81 14.85
N THR A 364 21.09 -4.64 15.38
CA THR A 364 22.30 -3.90 14.98
C THR A 364 23.04 -3.36 16.19
N LEU A 365 24.22 -2.74 15.96
CA LEU A 365 25.02 -2.14 17.02
C LEU A 365 24.35 -0.88 17.57
N GLY A 366 24.18 -0.82 18.88
CA GLY A 366 23.81 0.38 19.62
C GLY A 366 24.97 0.85 20.49
N LEU A 367 25.21 2.17 20.60
CA LEU A 367 26.23 2.78 21.45
C LEU A 367 25.59 3.86 22.32
N ASP A 368 25.82 3.81 23.63
CA ASP A 368 25.41 4.82 24.63
C ASP A 368 23.96 5.31 24.48
N ASN A 369 23.02 4.39 24.21
CA ASN A 369 21.61 4.70 23.95
C ASN A 369 21.38 5.70 22.80
N GLN A 370 22.35 5.89 21.90
CA GLN A 370 22.21 6.73 20.72
C GLN A 370 21.77 5.92 19.51
N ASN A 371 20.99 6.56 18.65
CA ASN A 371 20.63 6.01 17.37
C ASN A 371 21.76 6.21 16.34
N SER A 372 21.99 5.20 15.50
CA SER A 372 22.92 5.29 14.35
C SER A 372 22.50 6.39 13.36
N SER A 373 21.20 6.68 13.27
CA SER A 373 20.63 7.78 12.47
C SER A 373 19.57 8.53 13.27
N SER A 374 19.52 9.85 13.10
CA SER A 374 18.51 10.72 13.70
C SER A 374 18.10 11.81 12.71
N PRO A 375 17.06 11.58 11.88
CA PRO A 375 16.62 12.58 10.89
C PRO A 375 16.21 13.91 11.49
N ARG A 376 15.72 13.91 12.74
CA ARG A 376 15.35 15.15 13.45
C ARG A 376 16.52 16.07 13.73
N ASP A 377 17.69 15.47 13.94
CA ASP A 377 18.94 16.19 14.23
C ASP A 377 19.78 16.35 12.96
N GLY A 378 19.25 15.99 11.79
CA GLY A 378 19.97 16.04 10.52
C GLY A 378 21.11 15.02 10.41
N ARG A 379 21.15 14.01 11.29
CA ARG A 379 22.15 12.95 11.27
C ARG A 379 21.60 11.72 10.57
N LEU A 380 22.12 11.41 9.42
CA LEU A 380 21.83 10.18 8.68
C LEU A 380 23.15 9.41 8.53
N ALA A 381 23.11 8.12 8.86
CA ALA A 381 24.24 7.24 8.60
C ALA A 381 24.36 7.01 7.09
N SER A 382 25.57 7.14 6.59
CA SER A 382 25.93 6.77 5.21
C SER A 382 26.51 5.37 5.18
N ILE A 383 26.08 4.57 4.22
CA ILE A 383 26.54 3.19 4.05
C ILE A 383 27.66 3.12 3.02
N SER A 384 28.59 2.21 3.26
CA SER A 384 29.72 1.93 2.36
C SER A 384 30.14 0.46 2.41
N GLY A 385 30.91 0.03 1.41
CA GLY A 385 31.51 -1.30 1.36
C GLY A 385 30.48 -2.44 1.40
N VAL A 386 29.34 -2.26 0.72
CA VAL A 386 28.25 -3.26 0.69
C VAL A 386 28.51 -4.30 -0.38
N GLU A 387 28.71 -5.54 0.05
CA GLU A 387 28.95 -6.68 -0.84
C GLU A 387 28.27 -7.93 -0.28
N VAL A 388 27.86 -8.82 -1.16
CA VAL A 388 27.40 -10.18 -0.85
C VAL A 388 27.89 -11.13 -1.94
N GLY A 389 28.43 -12.27 -1.53
CA GLY A 389 28.96 -13.24 -2.49
C GLY A 389 29.52 -14.50 -1.83
N GLU A 390 30.14 -15.33 -2.65
CA GLU A 390 30.80 -16.54 -2.21
C GLU A 390 32.10 -16.19 -1.45
N ALA A 391 32.37 -16.95 -0.39
CA ALA A 391 33.59 -16.91 0.40
C ALA A 391 34.06 -18.35 0.67
N PRO A 392 35.31 -18.58 1.02
CA PRO A 392 35.81 -19.92 1.31
C PRO A 392 34.93 -20.65 2.34
N GLY A 393 34.22 -21.69 1.88
CA GLY A 393 33.34 -22.52 2.71
C GLY A 393 31.93 -22.01 2.91
N GLY A 394 31.50 -20.89 2.32
CA GLY A 394 30.16 -20.36 2.51
C GLY A 394 29.86 -19.09 1.76
N LEU A 395 28.92 -18.28 2.31
CA LEU A 395 28.53 -16.97 1.80
C LEU A 395 28.93 -15.88 2.79
N LEU A 396 29.34 -14.72 2.29
CA LEU A 396 29.69 -13.56 3.09
C LEU A 396 28.86 -12.35 2.65
N ALA A 397 28.26 -11.66 3.60
CA ALA A 397 27.68 -10.32 3.41
C ALA A 397 28.44 -9.32 4.29
N VAL A 398 28.81 -8.18 3.72
CA VAL A 398 29.55 -7.12 4.42
C VAL A 398 28.89 -5.77 4.20
N GLY A 399 29.12 -4.83 5.12
CA GLY A 399 28.75 -3.44 5.00
C GLY A 399 29.31 -2.63 6.16
N ALA A 400 29.43 -1.32 5.97
CA ALA A 400 29.86 -0.40 7.00
C ALA A 400 28.95 0.84 7.01
N HIS A 401 28.85 1.52 8.15
CA HIS A 401 28.20 2.84 8.23
C HIS A 401 28.94 3.76 9.21
N ASP A 402 28.84 5.07 8.96
CA ASP A 402 29.48 6.15 9.72
C ASP A 402 28.58 6.75 10.83
N GLY A 403 27.42 6.16 11.11
CA GLY A 403 26.41 6.72 12.01
C GLY A 403 26.88 7.07 13.42
N PHE A 404 27.99 6.49 13.88
CA PHE A 404 28.62 6.78 15.16
C PHE A 404 29.96 7.54 15.04
N GLU A 405 30.42 7.85 13.83
CA GLU A 405 31.71 8.52 13.62
C GLU A 405 31.74 9.90 14.26
N ARG A 406 30.71 10.71 14.04
CA ARG A 406 30.62 12.08 14.56
C ARG A 406 30.52 12.15 16.09
N SER A 407 29.87 11.18 16.72
CA SER A 407 29.63 11.18 18.18
C SER A 407 30.69 10.40 18.95
N HIS A 408 31.28 9.36 18.37
CA HIS A 408 32.16 8.41 19.06
C HIS A 408 33.51 8.17 18.31
N GLY A 409 33.69 8.73 17.12
CA GLY A 409 34.84 8.45 16.27
C GLY A 409 34.89 6.99 15.74
N ILE A 410 33.73 6.33 15.63
CA ILE A 410 33.62 4.91 15.30
C ILE A 410 32.81 4.72 14.00
N ILE A 411 33.39 3.92 13.08
CA ILE A 411 32.70 3.36 11.93
C ILE A 411 32.30 1.92 12.27
N HIS A 412 31.00 1.61 12.13
CA HIS A 412 30.49 0.25 12.35
C HIS A 412 30.70 -0.60 11.09
N HIS A 413 31.49 -1.66 11.19
CA HIS A 413 31.59 -2.69 10.16
C HIS A 413 30.84 -3.94 10.59
N ARG A 414 30.01 -4.47 9.72
CA ARG A 414 29.32 -5.75 9.93
C ARG A 414 29.71 -6.75 8.85
N LYS A 415 30.04 -7.96 9.32
CA LYS A 415 30.25 -9.13 8.47
C LYS A 415 29.35 -10.25 8.96
N LEU A 416 28.55 -10.82 8.07
CA LEU A 416 27.75 -12.00 8.31
C LEU A 416 28.25 -13.10 7.41
N TYR A 417 28.64 -14.23 8.00
CA TYR A 417 29.12 -15.41 7.29
C TYR A 417 28.14 -16.56 7.50
N LEU A 418 27.76 -17.25 6.42
CA LEU A 418 26.77 -18.33 6.39
C LEU A 418 27.34 -19.54 5.65
#